data_fd9e65638e3ed693f924cb1f044804a1
#
_entry.id   fd9e65638e3ed693f924cb1f044804a1
#
_cell.length_a   1.000
_cell.length_b   1.000
_cell.length_c   1.000
_cell.angle_alpha   90.00
_cell.angle_beta   90.00
_cell.angle_gamma   90.00
#
_symmetry.space_group_name_H-M   'P 1'
#
loop_
_entity.id
_entity.type
_entity.pdbx_description
1 polymer ?
#
loop_
_entity_poly.entity_id
_entity_poly.type
_entity_poly.pdbx_seq_one_letter_code
_entity_poly.pdbx_strand_id
1 'polypeptide(L)'
;MLEVIDKGCVSESHPVPLLFVHGAWHAAWCWDEYFLNFFADKGYRALALSLRGHGNSPALKLRACSLADYVEDVSLVADSLPRKPVVIGHSLGGVIVQKYLESHDAPAGVLMASMPPQGNLGSGLRWLRQHPWHFTKMAITGKSLAYVNTPRLARERFFSAHMPDAQVLQYATRLQEESARIGVDCLVLNLPRPKRVTTPLLVLGGHDDGAHTAKEIRATARAYRTEAEFFPRMGHNMMLEPGWAAVAERIHTWLGTHGL
;
A
#
# COMPACT_ATOMS: atom_id res chain seq x y z
N MET A 1 21.32 2.16 2.48
CA MET A 1 20.33 3.17 2.92
C MET A 1 19.07 2.97 2.11
N LEU A 2 17.88 3.07 2.72
CA LEU A 2 16.61 2.99 1.98
C LEU A 2 16.40 4.26 1.16
N GLU A 3 15.77 4.12 -0.01
CA GLU A 3 15.28 5.26 -0.77
C GLU A 3 14.05 5.83 -0.08
N VAL A 4 14.07 7.14 0.16
CA VAL A 4 12.95 7.91 0.66
C VAL A 4 12.77 9.15 -0.20
N ILE A 5 11.60 9.33 -0.78
CA ILE A 5 11.20 10.57 -1.46
C ILE A 5 10.53 11.43 -0.39
N ASP A 6 11.05 12.62 -0.15
CA ASP A 6 10.62 13.54 0.92
C ASP A 6 10.22 14.88 0.30
N LYS A 7 8.98 15.29 0.51
CA LYS A 7 8.44 16.56 -0.02
C LYS A 7 7.75 17.37 1.05
N GLY A 8 7.80 18.68 0.88
CA GLY A 8 7.25 19.63 1.83
C GLY A 8 8.06 19.71 3.13
N CYS A 9 7.49 20.35 4.11
CA CYS A 9 8.03 20.46 5.46
C CYS A 9 6.89 20.49 6.46
N VAL A 10 7.17 20.13 7.70
CA VAL A 10 6.19 20.31 8.77
C VAL A 10 5.85 21.79 8.95
N SER A 11 4.59 22.09 9.21
CA SER A 11 4.09 23.44 9.49
C SER A 11 3.50 23.50 10.91
N GLU A 12 3.17 24.72 11.37
CA GLU A 12 2.49 24.86 12.67
C GLU A 12 1.10 24.17 12.67
N SER A 13 0.40 24.23 11.54
CA SER A 13 -0.89 23.56 11.36
C SER A 13 -0.77 22.04 11.19
N HIS A 14 0.33 21.55 10.62
CA HIS A 14 0.58 20.13 10.35
C HIS A 14 1.97 19.72 10.85
N PRO A 15 2.16 19.60 12.20
CA PRO A 15 3.46 19.30 12.79
C PRO A 15 3.85 17.82 12.71
N VAL A 16 2.93 16.97 12.26
CA VAL A 16 3.09 15.51 12.17
C VAL A 16 3.38 15.12 10.71
N PRO A 17 4.51 14.44 10.42
CA PRO A 17 4.80 13.98 9.06
C PRO A 17 3.91 12.81 8.65
N LEU A 18 3.75 12.64 7.33
CA LEU A 18 3.05 11.53 6.70
C LEU A 18 4.06 10.57 6.09
N LEU A 19 3.98 9.27 6.41
CA LEU A 19 4.83 8.23 5.85
C LEU A 19 4.00 7.26 5.01
N PHE A 20 4.28 7.21 3.71
CA PHE A 20 3.59 6.40 2.73
C PHE A 20 4.36 5.11 2.44
N VAL A 21 3.66 3.96 2.50
CA VAL A 21 4.19 2.62 2.28
C VAL A 21 3.51 1.99 1.08
N HIS A 22 4.29 1.68 0.03
CA HIS A 22 3.79 1.14 -1.23
C HIS A 22 3.34 -0.33 -1.13
N GLY A 23 2.54 -0.76 -2.10
CA GLY A 23 2.09 -2.14 -2.28
C GLY A 23 3.11 -3.01 -3.01
N ALA A 24 2.80 -4.30 -3.15
CA ALA A 24 3.62 -5.24 -3.90
C ALA A 24 3.90 -4.75 -5.33
N TRP A 25 5.07 -5.08 -5.86
CA TRP A 25 5.58 -4.72 -7.19
C TRP A 25 5.83 -3.23 -7.45
N HIS A 26 5.53 -2.34 -6.48
CA HIS A 26 5.70 -0.90 -6.58
C HIS A 26 6.95 -0.42 -5.81
N ALA A 27 7.14 0.89 -5.79
CA ALA A 27 8.14 1.59 -4.99
C ALA A 27 7.60 2.98 -4.64
N ALA A 28 8.39 3.81 -3.96
CA ALA A 28 7.99 5.17 -3.54
C ALA A 28 7.41 6.04 -4.67
N TRP A 29 7.83 5.78 -5.92
CA TRP A 29 7.37 6.53 -7.09
C TRP A 29 5.85 6.58 -7.25
N CYS A 30 5.11 5.53 -6.82
CA CYS A 30 3.66 5.51 -7.01
C CYS A 30 2.93 6.57 -6.15
N TRP A 31 3.57 7.02 -5.09
CA TRP A 31 3.10 8.13 -4.25
C TRP A 31 3.59 9.48 -4.78
N ASP A 32 4.78 9.50 -5.39
CA ASP A 32 5.40 10.70 -5.92
C ASP A 32 4.70 11.26 -7.15
N GLU A 33 3.95 10.41 -7.85
CA GLU A 33 3.21 10.82 -9.06
C GLU A 33 2.23 11.97 -8.74
N TYR A 34 1.51 11.88 -7.60
CA TYR A 34 0.50 12.87 -7.22
C TYR A 34 0.47 13.18 -5.72
N PHE A 35 0.46 12.15 -4.86
CA PHE A 35 0.13 12.27 -3.44
C PHE A 35 1.12 13.12 -2.67
N LEU A 36 2.42 12.92 -2.87
CA LEU A 36 3.43 13.67 -2.11
C LEU A 36 3.34 15.16 -2.38
N ASN A 37 3.15 15.57 -3.64
CA ASN A 37 2.96 16.99 -3.98
C ASN A 37 1.68 17.54 -3.37
N PHE A 38 0.56 16.80 -3.49
CA PHE A 38 -0.72 17.21 -2.91
C PHE A 38 -0.61 17.52 -1.40
N PHE A 39 -0.01 16.61 -0.63
CA PHE A 39 0.12 16.81 0.81
C PHE A 39 1.17 17.89 1.16
N ALA A 40 2.25 18.00 0.38
CA ALA A 40 3.22 19.09 0.53
C ALA A 40 2.57 20.45 0.31
N ASP A 41 1.74 20.60 -0.71
CA ASP A 41 0.99 21.83 -1.02
C ASP A 41 -0.04 22.19 0.08
N LYS A 42 -0.53 21.18 0.83
CA LYS A 42 -1.39 21.36 2.01
C LYS A 42 -0.60 21.66 3.30
N GLY A 43 0.73 21.74 3.23
CA GLY A 43 1.60 22.09 4.37
C GLY A 43 2.04 20.92 5.24
N TYR A 44 1.90 19.65 4.74
CA TYR A 44 2.48 18.50 5.40
C TYR A 44 3.90 18.21 4.91
N ARG A 45 4.70 17.60 5.75
CA ARG A 45 5.88 16.87 5.29
C ARG A 45 5.47 15.44 4.91
N ALA A 46 5.56 15.10 3.62
CA ALA A 46 5.11 13.85 3.05
C ALA A 46 6.30 13.03 2.55
N LEU A 47 6.49 11.84 3.13
CA LEU A 47 7.58 10.93 2.81
C LEU A 47 7.04 9.62 2.24
N ALA A 48 7.64 9.12 1.16
CA ALA A 48 7.38 7.77 0.66
C ALA A 48 8.68 6.97 0.66
N LEU A 49 8.68 5.81 1.34
CA LEU A 49 9.83 4.92 1.30
C LEU A 49 9.66 3.89 0.18
N SER A 50 10.78 3.50 -0.45
CA SER A 50 10.88 2.24 -1.18
C SER A 50 11.39 1.17 -0.23
N LEU A 51 10.59 0.11 -0.04
CA LEU A 51 10.97 -1.04 0.77
C LEU A 51 12.24 -1.70 0.21
N ARG A 52 13.00 -2.40 1.05
CA ARG A 52 14.22 -3.12 0.60
C ARG A 52 13.95 -3.96 -0.65
N GLY A 53 14.81 -3.83 -1.66
CA GLY A 53 14.70 -4.50 -2.96
C GLY A 53 13.74 -3.85 -3.95
N HIS A 54 13.17 -2.68 -3.61
CA HIS A 54 12.30 -1.89 -4.48
C HIS A 54 12.87 -0.48 -4.69
N GLY A 55 12.56 0.13 -5.84
CA GLY A 55 13.15 1.42 -6.22
C GLY A 55 14.67 1.33 -6.21
N ASN A 56 15.32 2.29 -5.54
CA ASN A 56 16.75 2.31 -5.32
C ASN A 56 17.17 1.72 -3.96
N SER A 57 16.24 1.14 -3.19
CA SER A 57 16.54 0.48 -1.91
C SER A 57 17.22 -0.86 -2.13
N PRO A 58 18.43 -1.10 -1.57
CA PRO A 58 19.13 -2.36 -1.78
C PRO A 58 18.49 -3.51 -1.03
N ALA A 59 18.62 -4.73 -1.57
CA ALA A 59 18.39 -5.97 -0.84
C ALA A 59 19.45 -7.01 -1.27
N LEU A 60 19.99 -7.76 -0.30
CA LEU A 60 20.91 -8.85 -0.60
C LEU A 60 20.24 -9.99 -1.39
N LYS A 61 19.03 -10.34 -0.98
CA LYS A 61 18.19 -11.39 -1.61
C LYS A 61 16.72 -11.01 -1.48
N LEU A 62 16.17 -10.28 -2.44
CA LEU A 62 14.76 -9.87 -2.44
C LEU A 62 13.80 -11.03 -2.15
N ARG A 63 14.00 -12.20 -2.78
CA ARG A 63 13.11 -13.36 -2.62
C ARG A 63 12.98 -13.87 -1.19
N ALA A 64 13.93 -13.56 -0.32
CA ALA A 64 13.95 -13.98 1.07
C ALA A 64 13.44 -12.91 2.04
N CYS A 65 13.22 -11.68 1.59
CA CYS A 65 12.70 -10.61 2.43
C CYS A 65 11.34 -10.99 3.00
N SER A 66 11.21 -10.93 4.30
CA SER A 66 9.99 -11.27 5.04
C SER A 66 9.12 -10.05 5.31
N LEU A 67 7.90 -10.27 5.78
CA LEU A 67 7.04 -9.19 6.25
C LEU A 67 7.68 -8.44 7.45
N ALA A 68 8.42 -9.14 8.30
CA ALA A 68 9.14 -8.52 9.42
C ALA A 68 10.25 -7.58 8.93
N ASP A 69 10.97 -7.96 7.88
CA ASP A 69 12.00 -7.09 7.27
C ASP A 69 11.38 -5.80 6.71
N TYR A 70 10.20 -5.87 6.11
CA TYR A 70 9.49 -4.70 5.60
C TYR A 70 8.92 -3.82 6.72
N VAL A 71 8.49 -4.40 7.83
CA VAL A 71 8.10 -3.64 9.03
C VAL A 71 9.32 -2.93 9.62
N GLU A 72 10.50 -3.57 9.64
CA GLU A 72 11.75 -2.94 10.06
C GLU A 72 12.11 -1.74 9.18
N ASP A 73 11.93 -1.83 7.85
CA ASP A 73 12.14 -0.70 6.94
C ASP A 73 11.27 0.51 7.31
N VAL A 74 9.99 0.28 7.60
CA VAL A 74 9.08 1.33 8.07
C VAL A 74 9.55 1.91 9.40
N SER A 75 9.96 1.06 10.35
CA SER A 75 10.46 1.50 11.66
C SER A 75 11.70 2.36 11.53
N LEU A 76 12.67 1.94 10.70
CA LEU A 76 13.91 2.69 10.47
C LEU A 76 13.64 4.11 9.96
N VAL A 77 12.69 4.26 9.04
CA VAL A 77 12.32 5.59 8.51
C VAL A 77 11.53 6.37 9.55
N ALA A 78 10.54 5.76 10.21
CA ALA A 78 9.71 6.43 11.21
C ALA A 78 10.53 6.93 12.41
N ASP A 79 11.50 6.13 12.88
CA ASP A 79 12.36 6.47 14.01
C ASP A 79 13.40 7.55 13.66
N SER A 80 13.70 7.76 12.38
CA SER A 80 14.55 8.86 11.92
C SER A 80 13.87 10.23 11.92
N LEU A 81 12.54 10.26 12.07
CA LEU A 81 11.75 11.49 12.05
C LEU A 81 11.67 12.12 13.44
N PRO A 82 11.60 13.45 13.53
CA PRO A 82 11.52 14.17 14.81
C PRO A 82 10.22 13.89 15.59
N ARG A 83 9.18 13.45 14.90
CA ARG A 83 7.90 13.02 15.47
C ARG A 83 7.44 11.74 14.77
N LYS A 84 6.72 10.87 15.50
CA LYS A 84 6.09 9.68 14.93
C LYS A 84 5.12 10.08 13.82
N PRO A 85 5.25 9.49 12.62
CA PRO A 85 4.41 9.87 11.48
C PRO A 85 3.01 9.26 11.56
N VAL A 86 2.05 9.86 10.85
CA VAL A 86 0.89 9.11 10.36
C VAL A 86 1.40 8.11 9.32
N VAL A 87 1.01 6.85 9.44
CA VAL A 87 1.44 5.79 8.51
C VAL A 87 0.33 5.44 7.52
N ILE A 88 0.62 5.52 6.23
CA ILE A 88 -0.35 5.32 5.16
C ILE A 88 0.12 4.18 4.27
N GLY A 89 -0.63 3.07 4.24
CA GLY A 89 -0.22 1.88 3.51
C GLY A 89 -1.22 1.46 2.44
N HIS A 90 -0.71 1.15 1.25
CA HIS A 90 -1.49 0.63 0.13
C HIS A 90 -1.29 -0.88 -0.03
N SER A 91 -2.35 -1.66 -0.20
CA SER A 91 -2.30 -3.09 -0.53
C SER A 91 -1.40 -3.88 0.45
N LEU A 92 -0.26 -4.44 0.01
CA LEU A 92 0.76 -5.03 0.87
C LEU A 92 1.29 -4.01 1.89
N GLY A 93 1.54 -2.76 1.49
CA GLY A 93 1.92 -1.69 2.41
C GLY A 93 0.90 -1.50 3.53
N GLY A 94 -0.38 -1.73 3.26
CA GLY A 94 -1.42 -1.74 4.28
C GLY A 94 -1.25 -2.87 5.30
N VAL A 95 -0.80 -4.08 4.90
CA VAL A 95 -0.45 -5.16 5.84
C VAL A 95 0.78 -4.79 6.65
N ILE A 96 1.77 -4.20 6.01
CA ILE A 96 2.99 -3.74 6.71
C ILE A 96 2.62 -2.71 7.77
N VAL A 97 1.76 -1.74 7.46
CA VAL A 97 1.24 -0.75 8.42
C VAL A 97 0.46 -1.44 9.54
N GLN A 98 -0.43 -2.39 9.22
CA GLN A 98 -1.15 -3.16 10.24
C GLN A 98 -0.18 -3.88 11.20
N LYS A 99 0.90 -4.48 10.68
CA LYS A 99 1.93 -5.15 11.49
C LYS A 99 2.78 -4.17 12.30
N TYR A 100 3.17 -3.05 11.71
CA TYR A 100 3.90 -1.98 12.38
C TYR A 100 3.15 -1.48 13.62
N LEU A 101 1.85 -1.21 13.48
CA LEU A 101 0.99 -0.72 14.54
C LEU A 101 0.71 -1.74 15.67
N GLU A 102 1.10 -3.01 15.50
CA GLU A 102 1.02 -4.00 16.61
C GLU A 102 2.01 -3.74 17.76
N SER A 103 3.09 -3.02 17.47
CA SER A 103 4.22 -2.81 18.39
C SER A 103 4.79 -1.40 18.38
N HIS A 104 4.31 -0.52 17.51
CA HIS A 104 4.73 0.87 17.40
C HIS A 104 3.54 1.80 17.46
N ASP A 105 3.70 2.89 18.21
CA ASP A 105 2.68 3.92 18.25
C ASP A 105 2.77 4.82 17.01
N ALA A 106 1.63 5.25 16.52
CA ALA A 106 1.47 6.31 15.53
C ALA A 106 0.23 7.13 15.87
N PRO A 107 0.19 8.44 15.54
CA PRO A 107 -0.98 9.28 15.83
C PRO A 107 -2.23 8.82 15.08
N ALA A 108 -2.06 8.28 13.87
CA ALA A 108 -3.12 7.71 13.04
C ALA A 108 -2.55 6.78 11.98
N GLY A 109 -3.41 5.98 11.34
CA GLY A 109 -3.05 5.16 10.18
C GLY A 109 -4.10 5.19 9.09
N VAL A 110 -3.69 5.00 7.84
CA VAL A 110 -4.60 4.89 6.69
C VAL A 110 -4.31 3.59 5.92
N LEU A 111 -5.34 2.80 5.69
CA LEU A 111 -5.27 1.54 4.94
C LEU A 111 -6.00 1.72 3.60
N MET A 112 -5.26 1.90 2.51
CA MET A 112 -5.80 2.09 1.16
C MET A 112 -5.79 0.76 0.40
N ALA A 113 -6.96 0.28 -0.02
CA ALA A 113 -7.10 -0.99 -0.73
C ALA A 113 -6.27 -2.11 -0.08
N SER A 114 -6.18 -2.08 1.25
CA SER A 114 -5.27 -2.93 2.03
C SER A 114 -5.67 -4.39 1.94
N MET A 115 -4.67 -5.26 1.86
CA MET A 115 -4.85 -6.68 2.09
C MET A 115 -5.47 -6.92 3.47
N PRO A 116 -6.45 -7.81 3.61
CA PRO A 116 -7.13 -8.04 4.88
C PRO A 116 -6.24 -8.76 5.90
N PRO A 117 -6.46 -8.54 7.22
CA PRO A 117 -5.68 -9.19 8.26
C PRO A 117 -5.83 -10.72 8.31
N GLN A 118 -6.86 -11.27 7.66
CA GLN A 118 -7.06 -12.71 7.50
C GLN A 118 -6.18 -13.34 6.40
N GLY A 119 -5.37 -12.52 5.73
CA GLY A 119 -4.46 -12.96 4.68
C GLY A 119 -5.05 -12.90 3.27
N ASN A 120 -4.22 -13.27 2.30
CA ASN A 120 -4.47 -13.04 0.87
C ASN A 120 -5.00 -14.28 0.10
N LEU A 121 -5.42 -15.33 0.80
CA LEU A 121 -5.85 -16.59 0.16
C LEU A 121 -7.01 -16.38 -0.83
N GLY A 122 -8.00 -15.56 -0.45
CA GLY A 122 -9.17 -15.28 -1.30
C GLY A 122 -8.79 -14.63 -2.62
N SER A 123 -7.95 -13.60 -2.57
CA SER A 123 -7.42 -12.90 -3.76
C SER A 123 -6.56 -13.84 -4.62
N GLY A 124 -5.69 -14.63 -4.00
CA GLY A 124 -4.85 -15.62 -4.70
C GLY A 124 -5.68 -16.67 -5.45
N LEU A 125 -6.73 -17.22 -4.82
CA LEU A 125 -7.62 -18.20 -5.44
C LEU A 125 -8.44 -17.60 -6.59
N ARG A 126 -8.90 -16.34 -6.47
CA ARG A 126 -9.58 -15.66 -7.58
C ARG A 126 -8.64 -15.50 -8.77
N TRP A 127 -7.43 -15.04 -8.53
CA TRP A 127 -6.44 -14.85 -9.59
C TRP A 127 -6.02 -16.19 -10.23
N LEU A 128 -5.80 -17.24 -9.45
CA LEU A 128 -5.52 -18.60 -9.97
C LEU A 128 -6.62 -19.09 -10.89
N ARG A 129 -7.91 -18.88 -10.54
CA ARG A 129 -9.04 -19.28 -11.38
C ARG A 129 -9.12 -18.49 -12.69
N GLN A 130 -8.80 -17.21 -12.66
CA GLN A 130 -8.83 -16.32 -13.83
C GLN A 130 -7.60 -16.52 -14.73
N HIS A 131 -6.42 -16.77 -14.14
CA HIS A 131 -5.13 -16.82 -14.83
C HIS A 131 -4.29 -18.04 -14.39
N PRO A 132 -4.75 -19.29 -14.59
CA PRO A 132 -4.08 -20.50 -14.07
C PRO A 132 -2.64 -20.63 -14.62
N TRP A 133 -2.43 -20.29 -15.89
CA TRP A 133 -1.10 -20.36 -16.51
C TRP A 133 -0.10 -19.37 -15.92
N HIS A 134 -0.51 -18.12 -15.69
CA HIS A 134 0.36 -17.12 -15.07
C HIS A 134 0.72 -17.51 -13.63
N PHE A 135 -0.24 -18.04 -12.88
CA PHE A 135 -0.02 -18.54 -11.54
C PHE A 135 0.99 -19.71 -11.53
N THR A 136 0.82 -20.69 -12.42
CA THR A 136 1.73 -21.84 -12.57
C THR A 136 3.13 -21.39 -12.95
N LYS A 137 3.25 -20.45 -13.91
CA LYS A 137 4.54 -19.87 -14.31
C LYS A 137 5.24 -19.20 -13.13
N MET A 138 4.53 -18.40 -12.34
CA MET A 138 5.06 -17.79 -11.12
C MET A 138 5.53 -18.85 -10.11
N ALA A 139 4.72 -19.89 -9.87
CA ALA A 139 5.05 -20.96 -8.92
C ALA A 139 6.32 -21.72 -9.34
N ILE A 140 6.49 -22.01 -10.65
CA ILE A 140 7.66 -22.75 -11.18
C ILE A 140 8.90 -21.86 -11.22
N THR A 141 8.79 -20.61 -11.70
CA THR A 141 9.94 -19.72 -11.92
C THR A 141 10.33 -18.94 -10.67
N GLY A 142 9.41 -18.81 -9.71
CA GLY A 142 9.54 -17.93 -8.56
C GLY A 142 9.63 -16.44 -8.94
N LYS A 143 9.25 -16.07 -10.18
CA LYS A 143 9.22 -14.68 -10.65
C LYS A 143 7.83 -14.10 -10.43
N SER A 144 7.67 -13.28 -9.40
CA SER A 144 6.39 -12.72 -9.01
C SER A 144 5.84 -11.72 -10.03
N LEU A 145 6.72 -11.02 -10.74
CA LEU A 145 6.35 -10.06 -11.78
C LEU A 145 5.54 -10.71 -12.93
N ALA A 146 5.75 -12.02 -13.19
CA ALA A 146 4.96 -12.76 -14.19
C ALA A 146 3.44 -12.70 -13.92
N TYR A 147 3.04 -12.31 -12.73
CA TYR A 147 1.66 -12.14 -12.29
C TYR A 147 0.99 -10.89 -12.87
N VAL A 148 1.77 -9.85 -13.19
CA VAL A 148 1.30 -8.51 -13.57
C VAL A 148 2.12 -7.87 -14.70
N ASN A 149 2.98 -8.63 -15.39
CA ASN A 149 4.00 -8.13 -16.30
C ASN A 149 3.51 -7.71 -17.70
N THR A 150 2.20 -7.70 -17.93
CA THR A 150 1.63 -7.17 -19.18
C THR A 150 0.67 -6.04 -18.88
N PRO A 151 0.49 -5.06 -19.78
CA PRO A 151 -0.48 -3.99 -19.57
C PRO A 151 -1.89 -4.50 -19.28
N ARG A 152 -2.29 -5.60 -19.93
CA ARG A 152 -3.58 -6.25 -19.70
C ARG A 152 -3.70 -6.78 -18.28
N LEU A 153 -2.74 -7.57 -17.81
CA LEU A 153 -2.74 -8.12 -16.44
C LEU A 153 -2.63 -7.01 -15.37
N ALA A 154 -1.80 -5.98 -15.65
CA ALA A 154 -1.70 -4.82 -14.78
C ALA A 154 -3.04 -4.06 -14.69
N ARG A 155 -3.74 -3.87 -15.83
CA ARG A 155 -5.07 -3.26 -15.84
C ARG A 155 -6.06 -4.08 -15.01
N GLU A 156 -6.19 -5.37 -15.31
CA GLU A 156 -7.13 -6.27 -14.62
C GLU A 156 -6.89 -6.32 -13.11
N ARG A 157 -5.64 -6.17 -12.67
CA ARG A 157 -5.26 -6.25 -11.25
C ARG A 157 -5.36 -4.92 -10.54
N PHE A 158 -4.92 -3.81 -11.18
CA PHE A 158 -4.62 -2.57 -10.49
C PHE A 158 -5.50 -1.39 -10.89
N PHE A 159 -6.07 -1.40 -12.09
CA PHE A 159 -6.70 -0.21 -12.63
C PHE A 159 -8.15 -0.43 -13.02
N SER A 160 -8.95 0.63 -12.88
CA SER A 160 -10.33 0.65 -13.36
C SER A 160 -10.39 0.68 -14.90
N ALA A 161 -11.58 0.43 -15.45
CA ALA A 161 -11.84 0.58 -16.90
C ALA A 161 -11.67 2.03 -17.36
N HIS A 162 -11.72 3.01 -16.45
CA HIS A 162 -11.61 4.44 -16.77
C HIS A 162 -10.14 4.91 -16.89
N MET A 163 -9.18 4.09 -16.47
CA MET A 163 -7.77 4.43 -16.60
C MET A 163 -7.35 4.45 -18.07
N PRO A 164 -6.73 5.53 -18.61
CA PRO A 164 -6.25 5.57 -19.98
C PRO A 164 -5.20 4.49 -20.26
N ASP A 165 -5.25 3.85 -21.44
CA ASP A 165 -4.33 2.77 -21.82
C ASP A 165 -2.86 3.21 -21.79
N ALA A 166 -2.57 4.44 -22.20
CA ALA A 166 -1.22 4.99 -22.17
C ALA A 166 -0.65 5.07 -20.74
N GLN A 167 -1.48 5.45 -19.77
CA GLN A 167 -1.07 5.49 -18.36
C GLN A 167 -0.91 4.08 -17.76
N VAL A 168 -1.81 3.14 -18.12
CA VAL A 168 -1.63 1.73 -17.72
C VAL A 168 -0.30 1.19 -18.23
N LEU A 169 0.04 1.45 -19.51
CA LEU A 169 1.32 1.04 -20.08
C LEU A 169 2.50 1.69 -19.34
N GLN A 170 2.43 3.00 -19.12
CA GLN A 170 3.45 3.76 -18.39
C GLN A 170 3.72 3.16 -17.00
N TYR A 171 2.67 2.90 -16.22
CA TYR A 171 2.83 2.37 -14.85
C TYR A 171 3.21 0.89 -14.86
N ALA A 172 2.70 0.08 -15.81
CA ALA A 172 3.08 -1.32 -15.92
C ALA A 172 4.59 -1.52 -16.18
N THR A 173 5.24 -0.61 -16.91
CA THR A 173 6.70 -0.67 -17.15
C THR A 173 7.54 -0.35 -15.92
N ARG A 174 6.95 0.24 -14.87
CA ARG A 174 7.63 0.60 -13.61
C ARG A 174 7.46 -0.46 -12.52
N LEU A 175 6.67 -1.51 -12.77
CA LEU A 175 6.50 -2.61 -11.82
C LEU A 175 7.80 -3.42 -11.70
N GLN A 176 8.09 -3.88 -10.48
CA GLN A 176 9.30 -4.60 -10.11
C GLN A 176 8.98 -5.97 -9.52
N GLU A 177 9.97 -6.85 -9.38
CA GLU A 177 9.80 -8.13 -8.68
C GLU A 177 9.45 -7.90 -7.21
N GLU A 178 8.65 -8.83 -6.64
CA GLU A 178 8.31 -8.86 -5.23
C GLU A 178 8.88 -10.12 -4.56
N SER A 179 9.08 -10.07 -3.26
CA SER A 179 9.58 -11.20 -2.48
C SER A 179 8.63 -12.40 -2.54
N ALA A 180 9.18 -13.58 -2.85
CA ALA A 180 8.43 -14.83 -2.77
C ALA A 180 8.02 -15.17 -1.32
N ARG A 181 8.85 -14.79 -0.34
CA ARG A 181 8.59 -15.02 1.08
C ARG A 181 7.36 -14.26 1.57
N ILE A 182 7.14 -13.02 1.08
CA ILE A 182 5.96 -12.22 1.40
C ILE A 182 4.66 -12.97 1.05
N GLY A 183 4.64 -13.69 -0.09
CA GLY A 183 3.49 -14.50 -0.46
C GLY A 183 3.11 -15.51 0.62
N VAL A 184 4.10 -16.17 1.21
CA VAL A 184 3.90 -17.16 2.29
C VAL A 184 3.53 -16.48 3.61
N ASP A 185 4.22 -15.40 3.98
CA ASP A 185 3.96 -14.67 5.21
C ASP A 185 2.53 -14.12 5.25
N CYS A 186 2.04 -13.57 4.11
CA CYS A 186 0.69 -13.02 4.00
C CYS A 186 -0.41 -14.07 3.81
N LEU A 187 -0.07 -15.35 3.58
CA LEU A 187 -1.05 -16.43 3.54
C LEU A 187 -1.33 -17.02 4.93
N VAL A 188 -0.28 -17.27 5.73
CA VAL A 188 -0.41 -18.08 6.96
C VAL A 188 0.52 -17.65 8.09
N LEU A 189 1.80 -17.30 7.80
CA LEU A 189 2.83 -17.30 8.83
C LEU A 189 2.87 -16.04 9.69
N ASN A 190 2.55 -14.87 9.14
CA ASN A 190 2.75 -13.60 9.82
C ASN A 190 1.58 -12.63 9.66
N LEU A 191 0.36 -13.15 9.87
CA LEU A 191 -0.85 -12.36 9.72
C LEU A 191 -0.97 -11.26 10.79
N PRO A 192 -1.55 -10.10 10.47
CA PRO A 192 -1.84 -9.03 11.42
C PRO A 192 -2.75 -9.48 12.56
N ARG A 193 -2.55 -8.87 13.73
CA ARG A 193 -3.31 -9.09 14.96
C ARG A 193 -4.11 -7.83 15.34
N PRO A 194 -5.30 -7.60 14.78
CA PRO A 194 -6.06 -6.36 14.95
C PRO A 194 -6.29 -5.95 16.41
N LYS A 195 -6.42 -6.94 17.32
CA LYS A 195 -6.62 -6.70 18.75
C LYS A 195 -5.46 -5.95 19.43
N ARG A 196 -4.28 -5.91 18.81
CA ARG A 196 -3.10 -5.20 19.33
C ARG A 196 -3.02 -3.76 18.86
N VAL A 197 -3.84 -3.37 17.90
CA VAL A 197 -3.82 -2.03 17.31
C VAL A 197 -4.91 -1.19 17.96
N THR A 198 -4.49 -0.09 18.58
CA THR A 198 -5.38 0.90 19.21
C THR A 198 -5.41 2.23 18.47
N THR A 199 -4.47 2.41 17.56
CA THR A 199 -4.34 3.60 16.69
C THR A 199 -5.61 3.80 15.87
N PRO A 200 -6.14 5.04 15.76
CA PRO A 200 -7.26 5.37 14.86
C PRO A 200 -6.90 5.02 13.41
N LEU A 201 -7.81 4.35 12.71
CA LEU A 201 -7.60 3.90 11.33
C LEU A 201 -8.70 4.37 10.39
N LEU A 202 -8.31 4.94 9.26
CA LEU A 202 -9.16 5.15 8.08
C LEU A 202 -8.96 3.98 7.11
N VAL A 203 -10.04 3.36 6.64
CA VAL A 203 -9.99 2.25 5.70
C VAL A 203 -10.70 2.64 4.41
N LEU A 204 -9.96 2.66 3.31
CA LEU A 204 -10.43 3.08 1.99
C LEU A 204 -10.34 1.95 0.97
N GLY A 205 -11.27 1.91 0.03
CA GLY A 205 -11.27 0.94 -1.08
C GLY A 205 -11.88 1.49 -2.36
N GLY A 206 -11.53 0.87 -3.48
CA GLY A 206 -12.13 1.12 -4.78
C GLY A 206 -13.28 0.14 -5.07
N HIS A 207 -14.34 0.60 -5.75
CA HIS A 207 -15.42 -0.30 -6.17
C HIS A 207 -14.98 -1.25 -7.30
N ASP A 208 -14.02 -0.83 -8.14
CA ASP A 208 -13.51 -1.58 -9.29
C ASP A 208 -12.15 -2.24 -8.99
N ASP A 209 -11.86 -2.50 -7.70
CA ASP A 209 -10.61 -3.12 -7.25
C ASP A 209 -10.50 -4.56 -7.73
N GLY A 210 -9.51 -4.84 -8.61
CA GLY A 210 -9.24 -6.18 -9.16
C GLY A 210 -8.48 -7.11 -8.20
N ALA A 211 -7.94 -6.57 -7.10
CA ALA A 211 -7.16 -7.32 -6.12
C ALA A 211 -7.99 -7.73 -4.90
N HIS A 212 -8.70 -6.79 -4.30
CA HIS A 212 -9.48 -6.99 -3.09
C HIS A 212 -10.94 -6.60 -3.26
N THR A 213 -11.84 -7.48 -2.88
CA THR A 213 -13.28 -7.23 -2.95
C THR A 213 -13.73 -6.25 -1.88
N ALA A 214 -14.84 -5.56 -2.11
CA ALA A 214 -15.47 -4.71 -1.10
C ALA A 214 -15.79 -5.48 0.20
N LYS A 215 -16.06 -6.81 0.12
CA LYS A 215 -16.27 -7.66 1.30
C LYS A 215 -14.98 -7.79 2.13
N GLU A 216 -13.83 -7.96 1.49
CA GLU A 216 -12.52 -8.06 2.15
C GLU A 216 -12.12 -6.72 2.79
N ILE A 217 -12.31 -5.60 2.09
CA ILE A 217 -12.06 -4.27 2.65
C ILE A 217 -12.96 -3.97 3.85
N ARG A 218 -14.27 -4.27 3.76
CA ARG A 218 -15.16 -4.15 4.92
C ARG A 218 -14.77 -5.10 6.07
N ALA A 219 -14.25 -6.28 5.77
CA ALA A 219 -13.76 -7.20 6.81
C ALA A 219 -12.53 -6.62 7.52
N THR A 220 -11.64 -5.95 6.79
CA THR A 220 -10.51 -5.21 7.37
C THR A 220 -11.02 -4.12 8.31
N ALA A 221 -11.92 -3.25 7.86
CA ALA A 221 -12.46 -2.17 8.69
C ALA A 221 -13.11 -2.71 9.99
N ARG A 222 -13.96 -3.74 9.87
CA ARG A 222 -14.59 -4.37 11.06
C ARG A 222 -13.55 -4.95 12.04
N ALA A 223 -12.46 -5.54 11.54
CA ALA A 223 -11.42 -6.09 12.40
C ALA A 223 -10.74 -5.02 13.26
N TYR A 224 -10.68 -3.78 12.77
CA TYR A 224 -10.16 -2.60 13.46
C TYR A 224 -11.24 -1.69 14.08
N ARG A 225 -12.50 -2.13 14.12
CA ARG A 225 -13.64 -1.41 14.73
C ARG A 225 -13.89 -0.04 14.10
N THR A 226 -13.72 0.04 12.79
CA THR A 226 -14.01 1.22 11.97
C THR A 226 -14.86 0.84 10.77
N GLU A 227 -15.24 1.81 9.96
CA GLU A 227 -16.00 1.63 8.74
C GLU A 227 -15.09 1.77 7.52
N ALA A 228 -15.46 1.08 6.42
CA ALA A 228 -14.77 1.18 5.16
C ALA A 228 -15.49 2.18 4.24
N GLU A 229 -14.75 3.09 3.65
CA GLU A 229 -15.24 4.03 2.67
C GLU A 229 -14.81 3.61 1.26
N PHE A 230 -15.71 3.81 0.28
CA PHE A 230 -15.48 3.35 -1.09
C PHE A 230 -15.61 4.48 -2.10
N PHE A 231 -14.70 4.44 -3.08
CA PHE A 231 -14.71 5.37 -4.20
C PHE A 231 -15.26 4.67 -5.47
N PRO A 232 -16.27 5.27 -6.14
CA PRO A 232 -16.78 4.74 -7.38
C PRO A 232 -15.78 4.90 -8.51
N ARG A 233 -15.81 4.00 -9.51
CA ARG A 233 -14.92 4.04 -10.68
C ARG A 233 -13.44 4.11 -10.32
N MET A 234 -13.06 3.41 -9.25
CA MET A 234 -11.73 3.41 -8.65
C MET A 234 -11.20 1.98 -8.59
N GLY A 235 -10.06 1.75 -9.22
CA GLY A 235 -9.34 0.48 -9.17
C GLY A 235 -8.52 0.31 -7.88
N HIS A 236 -7.62 -0.67 -7.90
CA HIS A 236 -6.77 -1.00 -6.75
C HIS A 236 -5.73 0.08 -6.45
N ASN A 237 -5.06 0.62 -7.48
CA ASN A 237 -4.01 1.64 -7.34
C ASN A 237 -4.60 3.04 -7.17
N MET A 238 -5.38 3.24 -6.12
CA MET A 238 -6.16 4.45 -5.84
C MET A 238 -5.36 5.74 -5.98
N MET A 239 -4.04 5.71 -5.69
CA MET A 239 -3.14 6.87 -5.78
C MET A 239 -2.72 7.21 -7.21
N LEU A 240 -2.95 6.32 -8.18
CA LEU A 240 -2.59 6.49 -9.59
C LEU A 240 -3.82 6.64 -10.51
N GLU A 241 -5.02 6.36 -10.02
CA GLU A 241 -6.28 6.46 -10.77
C GLU A 241 -6.65 7.92 -11.10
N PRO A 242 -7.43 8.20 -12.16
CA PRO A 242 -7.87 9.56 -12.48
C PRO A 242 -8.60 10.27 -11.32
N GLY A 243 -9.24 9.52 -10.45
CA GLY A 243 -9.94 10.01 -9.26
C GLY A 243 -9.07 10.17 -8.01
N TRP A 244 -7.75 10.05 -8.10
CA TRP A 244 -6.82 10.09 -6.96
C TRP A 244 -7.01 11.30 -6.03
N ALA A 245 -7.32 12.47 -6.60
CA ALA A 245 -7.46 13.72 -5.83
C ALA A 245 -8.59 13.62 -4.78
N ALA A 246 -9.71 12.95 -5.11
CA ALA A 246 -10.79 12.74 -4.16
C ALA A 246 -10.35 11.84 -2.98
N VAL A 247 -9.48 10.85 -3.23
CA VAL A 247 -8.91 9.99 -2.19
C VAL A 247 -7.98 10.80 -1.29
N ALA A 248 -7.08 11.59 -1.88
CA ALA A 248 -6.14 12.42 -1.15
C ALA A 248 -6.87 13.49 -0.28
N GLU A 249 -7.89 14.15 -0.84
CA GLU A 249 -8.70 15.14 -0.10
C GLU A 249 -9.49 14.49 1.05
N ARG A 250 -10.00 13.25 0.86
CA ARG A 250 -10.66 12.52 1.93
C ARG A 250 -9.71 12.20 3.09
N ILE A 251 -8.49 11.79 2.79
CA ILE A 251 -7.44 11.57 3.81
C ILE A 251 -7.13 12.87 4.52
N HIS A 252 -6.90 13.97 3.79
CA HIS A 252 -6.65 15.28 4.38
C HIS A 252 -7.76 15.72 5.32
N THR A 253 -9.02 15.64 4.88
CA THR A 253 -10.18 15.97 5.70
C THR A 253 -10.24 15.10 6.97
N TRP A 254 -9.97 13.78 6.86
CA TRP A 254 -10.00 12.88 8.00
C TRP A 254 -8.87 13.19 9.00
N LEU A 255 -7.68 13.49 8.53
CA LEU A 255 -6.57 13.92 9.37
C LEU A 255 -6.94 15.20 10.16
N GLY A 256 -7.55 16.19 9.50
CA GLY A 256 -8.02 17.42 10.14
C GLY A 256 -9.03 17.17 11.26
N THR A 257 -9.92 16.17 11.10
CA THR A 257 -10.88 15.80 12.20
C THR A 257 -10.19 15.16 13.41
N HIS A 258 -8.93 14.74 13.27
CA HIS A 258 -8.09 14.18 14.34
C HIS A 258 -7.03 15.16 14.84
N GLY A 259 -7.05 16.42 14.39
CA GLY A 259 -6.08 17.44 14.78
C GLY A 259 -4.66 17.20 14.24
N LEU A 260 -4.57 16.55 13.07
CA LEU A 260 -3.32 16.14 12.42
C LEU A 260 -3.09 16.89 11.10
#